data_0053cdcb218a41f18f6d429ffe4dba29
#
_entry.id   0053cdcb218a41f18f6d429ffe4dba29
#
_cell.length_a   1.000
_cell.length_b   1.000
_cell.length_c   1.000
_cell.angle_alpha   90.00
_cell.angle_beta   90.00
_cell.angle_gamma   90.00
#
_symmetry.space_group_name_H-M   'P 1'
#
loop_
_entity.id
_entity.type
_entity.pdbx_description
1 polymer ?
#
loop_
_entity_poly.entity_id
_entity_poly.type
_entity_poly.pdbx_seq_one_letter_code
_entity_poly.pdbx_strand_id
1 'polypeptide(L)'
;MNFSSEINLYKFENYLRSLAGIYEQKFKYMKCMGNQQTSLDEGMSYDLRLRQCWVNYMKKYEFNPLHNHSGLYSFVVFVKIPFDLRDEFKSARTRNPNQRYPGCFSFYAINGLGEIVPHVIEADKGWEQVIMLFPSITHHQVYPFYTSDDYRITISGNMYLNPVTKPSVSYY
;
A
#
# COMPACT_ATOMS: atom_id res chain seq x y z
N MET A 1 18.57 -10.19 -8.76
CA MET A 1 17.64 -11.32 -8.55
C MET A 1 16.83 -11.50 -9.81
N ASN A 2 17.09 -12.55 -10.57
CA ASN A 2 16.20 -12.92 -11.66
C ASN A 2 14.92 -13.46 -11.04
N PHE A 3 13.82 -12.71 -11.12
CA PHE A 3 12.50 -13.28 -10.94
C PHE A 3 12.27 -14.26 -12.09
N SER A 4 12.64 -15.50 -11.85
CA SER A 4 12.41 -16.56 -12.81
C SER A 4 10.91 -16.78 -12.93
N SER A 5 10.42 -16.34 -14.06
CA SER A 5 9.19 -16.75 -14.70
C SER A 5 7.91 -16.00 -14.32
N GLU A 6 7.17 -15.71 -15.36
CA GLU A 6 5.78 -15.25 -15.40
C GLU A 6 4.85 -16.00 -14.41
N ILE A 7 5.18 -17.25 -14.08
CA ILE A 7 4.45 -18.10 -13.13
C ILE A 7 4.47 -17.54 -11.70
N ASN A 8 5.59 -16.96 -11.25
CA ASN A 8 5.69 -16.42 -9.90
C ASN A 8 4.96 -15.09 -9.77
N LEU A 9 5.00 -14.26 -10.81
CA LEU A 9 4.25 -13.00 -10.85
C LEU A 9 2.74 -13.26 -10.88
N TYR A 10 2.28 -14.26 -11.64
CA TYR A 10 0.88 -14.67 -11.68
C TYR A 10 0.37 -15.17 -10.32
N LYS A 11 1.16 -15.97 -9.61
CA LYS A 11 0.81 -16.44 -8.26
C LYS A 11 0.71 -15.27 -7.27
N PHE A 12 1.64 -14.32 -7.36
CA PHE A 12 1.62 -13.13 -6.52
C PHE A 12 0.42 -12.24 -6.83
N GLU A 13 0.11 -12.01 -8.09
CA GLU A 13 -1.10 -11.26 -8.49
C GLU A 13 -2.38 -11.92 -7.97
N ASN A 14 -2.50 -13.25 -8.07
CA ASN A 14 -3.65 -13.98 -7.54
C ASN A 14 -3.76 -13.87 -6.01
N TYR A 15 -2.63 -13.87 -5.31
CA TYR A 15 -2.63 -13.64 -3.88
C TYR A 15 -3.11 -12.23 -3.53
N LEU A 16 -2.65 -11.20 -4.24
CA LEU A 16 -3.14 -9.82 -4.07
C LEU A 16 -4.64 -9.71 -4.35
N ARG A 17 -5.14 -10.41 -5.36
CA ARG A 17 -6.58 -10.49 -5.66
C ARG A 17 -7.37 -11.12 -4.53
N SER A 18 -6.84 -12.18 -3.91
CA SER A 18 -7.49 -12.81 -2.75
C SER A 18 -7.58 -11.86 -1.56
N LEU A 19 -6.50 -11.09 -1.28
CA LEU A 19 -6.52 -10.06 -0.24
C LEU A 19 -7.53 -8.95 -0.55
N ALA A 20 -7.57 -8.48 -1.79
CA ALA A 20 -8.55 -7.49 -2.24
C ALA A 20 -9.99 -8.02 -2.10
N GLY A 21 -10.23 -9.29 -2.40
CA GLY A 21 -11.52 -9.96 -2.18
C GLY A 21 -11.94 -9.97 -0.71
N ILE A 22 -11.03 -10.28 0.20
CA ILE A 22 -11.27 -10.23 1.65
C ILE A 22 -11.60 -8.80 2.09
N TYR A 23 -10.83 -7.82 1.60
CA TYR A 23 -11.07 -6.41 1.88
C TYR A 23 -12.46 -5.97 1.42
N GLU A 24 -12.84 -6.36 0.19
CA GLU A 24 -14.12 -6.03 -0.41
C GLU A 24 -15.30 -6.66 0.35
N GLN A 25 -15.17 -7.92 0.76
CA GLN A 25 -16.19 -8.58 1.58
C GLN A 25 -16.45 -7.82 2.89
N LYS A 26 -15.39 -7.30 3.51
CA LYS A 26 -15.47 -6.61 4.80
C LYS A 26 -15.94 -5.16 4.68
N PHE A 27 -15.43 -4.41 3.70
CA PHE A 27 -15.59 -2.96 3.62
C PHE A 27 -16.45 -2.49 2.44
N LYS A 28 -16.73 -3.35 1.45
CA LYS A 28 -17.51 -3.03 0.24
C LYS A 28 -17.00 -1.77 -0.48
N TYR A 29 -15.68 -1.61 -0.52
CA TYR A 29 -15.02 -0.41 -1.01
C TYR A 29 -15.35 -0.08 -2.47
N MET A 30 -15.35 -1.08 -3.37
CA MET A 30 -15.69 -0.89 -4.78
C MET A 30 -17.13 -0.37 -4.95
N LYS A 31 -18.06 -0.86 -4.12
CA LYS A 31 -19.43 -0.37 -4.14
C LYS A 31 -19.53 1.10 -3.71
N CYS A 32 -18.74 1.52 -2.75
CA CYS A 32 -18.67 2.92 -2.32
C CYS A 32 -18.06 3.83 -3.40
N MET A 33 -17.04 3.33 -4.13
CA MET A 33 -16.37 4.06 -5.21
C MET A 33 -17.24 4.19 -6.46
N GLY A 34 -18.06 3.20 -6.78
CA GLY A 34 -18.95 3.22 -7.95
C GLY A 34 -19.91 4.41 -7.99
N ASN A 35 -20.18 5.03 -6.84
CA ASN A 35 -21.00 6.25 -6.75
C ASN A 35 -20.21 7.56 -6.98
N GLN A 36 -18.88 7.50 -7.06
CA GLN A 36 -18.04 8.71 -7.11
C GLN A 36 -17.15 8.83 -8.36
N GLN A 37 -16.75 7.75 -9.00
CA GLN A 37 -15.66 7.81 -9.99
C GLN A 37 -15.92 7.19 -11.35
N THR A 38 -16.90 6.35 -11.52
CA THR A 38 -17.20 5.80 -12.84
C THR A 38 -18.68 5.47 -12.97
N SER A 39 -19.30 5.95 -14.03
CA SER A 39 -20.23 5.10 -14.75
C SER A 39 -19.48 3.79 -15.12
N LEU A 40 -19.33 2.87 -14.13
CA LEU A 40 -19.07 1.48 -14.45
C LEU A 40 -20.27 1.09 -15.33
N ASP A 41 -20.05 1.02 -16.64
CA ASP A 41 -21.13 0.71 -17.59
C ASP A 41 -21.87 -0.52 -17.07
N GLU A 42 -23.15 -0.37 -16.81
CA GLU A 42 -24.00 -1.46 -16.36
C GLU A 42 -23.87 -2.59 -17.39
N GLY A 43 -23.27 -3.70 -16.95
CA GLY A 43 -23.04 -4.88 -17.79
C GLY A 43 -21.58 -5.17 -18.16
N MET A 44 -20.61 -4.30 -17.86
CA MET A 44 -19.19 -4.66 -17.95
C MET A 44 -18.73 -5.44 -16.72
N SER A 45 -17.95 -6.48 -16.92
CA SER A 45 -17.18 -7.12 -15.87
C SER A 45 -15.78 -6.53 -15.82
N TYR A 46 -15.21 -6.45 -14.63
CA TYR A 46 -13.87 -5.91 -14.41
C TYR A 46 -12.99 -6.95 -13.77
N ASP A 47 -11.73 -6.97 -14.19
CA ASP A 47 -10.69 -7.81 -13.63
C ASP A 47 -9.64 -6.94 -12.92
N LEU A 48 -9.28 -7.30 -11.70
CA LEU A 48 -8.28 -6.58 -10.92
C LEU A 48 -6.88 -7.06 -11.31
N ARG A 49 -6.02 -6.16 -11.81
CA ARG A 49 -4.70 -6.47 -12.34
C ARG A 49 -3.60 -5.68 -11.67
N LEU A 50 -2.48 -6.35 -11.41
CA LEU A 50 -1.23 -5.70 -11.00
C LEU A 50 -0.64 -4.97 -12.22
N ARG A 51 -0.56 -3.63 -12.15
CA ARG A 51 -0.05 -2.79 -13.25
C ARG A 51 1.29 -2.17 -12.95
N GLN A 52 1.57 -1.94 -11.68
CA GLN A 52 2.80 -1.30 -11.24
C GLN A 52 3.37 -2.06 -10.06
N CYS A 53 4.67 -2.30 -10.09
CA CYS A 53 5.40 -2.92 -8.99
C CYS A 53 6.83 -2.39 -8.99
N TRP A 54 7.31 -1.95 -7.82
CA TRP A 54 8.67 -1.42 -7.67
C TRP A 54 9.25 -1.77 -6.31
N VAL A 55 10.57 -1.65 -6.20
CA VAL A 55 11.31 -1.82 -4.94
C VAL A 55 11.80 -0.46 -4.46
N ASN A 56 11.53 -0.16 -3.19
CA ASN A 56 12.06 1.03 -2.52
C ASN A 56 13.27 0.63 -1.68
N TYR A 57 14.38 1.35 -1.87
CA TYR A 57 15.56 1.31 -1.02
C TYR A 57 15.66 2.65 -0.31
N MET A 58 15.47 2.67 0.99
CA MET A 58 15.43 3.89 1.79
C MET A 58 16.56 3.86 2.82
N LYS A 59 17.40 4.88 2.80
CA LYS A 59 18.47 5.11 3.79
C LYS A 59 17.95 5.88 5.00
N LYS A 60 18.76 5.92 6.06
CA LYS A 60 18.48 6.82 7.20
C LYS A 60 18.35 8.27 6.72
N TYR A 61 17.46 9.01 7.36
CA TYR A 61 17.07 10.40 7.07
C TYR A 61 16.20 10.57 5.82
N GLU A 62 16.10 9.59 4.95
CA GLU A 62 15.17 9.62 3.81
C GLU A 62 13.74 9.35 4.30
N PHE A 63 12.76 9.87 3.59
CA PHE A 63 11.34 9.71 3.89
C PHE A 63 10.50 9.77 2.63
N ASN A 64 9.29 9.22 2.66
CA ASN A 64 8.29 9.49 1.65
C ASN A 64 7.29 10.51 2.22
N PRO A 65 7.14 11.68 1.59
CA PRO A 65 6.17 12.68 2.04
C PRO A 65 4.73 12.15 1.94
N LEU A 66 3.80 12.91 2.49
CA LEU A 66 2.37 12.60 2.38
C LEU A 66 1.94 12.54 0.91
N HIS A 67 1.42 11.39 0.49
CA HIS A 67 0.98 11.14 -0.89
C HIS A 67 -0.09 10.05 -0.93
N ASN A 68 -0.66 9.83 -2.09
CA ASN A 68 -1.53 8.72 -2.43
C ASN A 68 -1.15 8.16 -3.81
N HIS A 69 -1.83 7.13 -4.27
CA HIS A 69 -1.60 6.52 -5.57
C HIS A 69 -2.86 6.50 -6.44
N SER A 70 -2.64 6.33 -7.73
CA SER A 70 -3.68 5.96 -8.68
C SER A 70 -3.91 4.44 -8.63
N GLY A 71 -5.06 4.00 -9.16
CA GLY A 71 -5.50 2.60 -9.12
C GLY A 71 -6.58 2.36 -8.07
N LEU A 72 -6.95 1.10 -7.89
CA LEU A 72 -7.98 0.72 -6.91
C LEU A 72 -7.36 0.38 -5.56
N TYR A 73 -6.36 -0.50 -5.57
CA TYR A 73 -5.63 -0.91 -4.38
C TYR A 73 -4.13 -0.71 -4.57
N SER A 74 -3.47 -0.28 -3.50
CA SER A 74 -2.02 -0.30 -3.35
C SER A 74 -1.62 -1.34 -2.33
N PHE A 75 -0.38 -1.82 -2.43
CA PHE A 75 0.19 -2.69 -1.42
C PHE A 75 1.63 -2.30 -1.12
N VAL A 76 2.08 -2.70 0.06
CA VAL A 76 3.48 -2.68 0.47
C VAL A 76 3.84 -4.00 1.16
N VAL A 77 4.96 -4.60 0.76
CA VAL A 77 5.59 -5.74 1.43
C VAL A 77 6.83 -5.22 2.13
N PHE A 78 6.93 -5.44 3.43
CA PHE A 78 8.13 -5.12 4.19
C PHE A 78 9.16 -6.24 4.00
N VAL A 79 10.25 -5.96 3.26
CA VAL A 79 11.28 -6.95 2.96
C VAL A 79 12.38 -6.92 4.01
N LYS A 80 12.80 -5.71 4.41
CA LYS A 80 13.85 -5.50 5.40
C LYS A 80 13.59 -4.23 6.19
N ILE A 81 13.65 -4.35 7.51
CA ILE A 81 13.57 -3.23 8.47
C ILE A 81 14.85 -3.23 9.29
N PRO A 82 15.81 -2.31 9.03
CA PRO A 82 17.17 -2.41 9.55
C PRO A 82 17.34 -1.81 10.95
N PHE A 83 16.28 -1.32 11.57
CA PHE A 83 16.31 -0.62 12.86
C PHE A 83 15.39 -1.27 13.89
N ASP A 84 15.57 -0.92 15.16
CA ASP A 84 14.63 -1.20 16.25
C ASP A 84 13.87 0.08 16.59
N LEU A 85 12.54 0.03 16.63
CA LEU A 85 11.71 1.21 16.92
C LEU A 85 12.00 1.80 18.31
N ARG A 86 12.35 0.97 19.30
CA ARG A 86 12.70 1.44 20.63
C ARG A 86 13.93 2.34 20.62
N ASP A 87 14.90 2.05 19.75
CA ASP A 87 16.10 2.88 19.60
C ASP A 87 15.78 4.14 18.78
N GLU A 88 14.93 4.04 17.78
CA GLU A 88 14.42 5.20 17.05
C GLU A 88 13.74 6.20 17.99
N PHE A 89 12.85 5.74 18.87
CA PHE A 89 12.16 6.60 19.84
C PHE A 89 13.09 7.21 20.90
N LYS A 90 14.23 6.58 21.22
CA LYS A 90 15.24 7.11 22.14
C LYS A 90 16.20 8.10 21.48
N SER A 91 16.25 8.15 20.14
CA SER A 91 17.16 9.02 19.42
C SER A 91 16.97 10.49 19.82
N ALA A 92 18.08 11.21 20.01
CA ALA A 92 18.05 12.63 20.32
C ALA A 92 17.31 13.47 19.28
N ARG A 93 17.28 13.02 18.02
CA ARG A 93 16.61 13.70 16.90
C ARG A 93 15.08 13.66 16.97
N THR A 94 14.53 12.71 17.71
CA THR A 94 13.08 12.51 17.84
C THR A 94 12.53 12.94 19.18
N ARG A 95 13.38 13.53 20.05
CA ARG A 95 13.04 13.80 21.45
C ARG A 95 12.11 15.00 21.64
N ASN A 96 12.17 16.01 20.77
CA ASN A 96 11.52 17.30 20.95
C ASN A 96 10.12 17.45 20.34
N PRO A 97 9.74 16.82 19.21
CA PRO A 97 8.38 16.95 18.67
C PRO A 97 7.33 16.35 19.60
N ASN A 98 6.17 16.99 19.70
CA ASN A 98 5.02 16.46 20.46
C ASN A 98 4.48 15.15 19.88
N GLN A 99 4.56 15.01 18.55
CA GLN A 99 4.24 13.77 17.82
C GLN A 99 5.51 13.21 17.20
N ARG A 100 5.83 11.98 17.53
CA ARG A 100 7.08 11.32 17.14
C ARG A 100 6.78 9.96 16.53
N TYR A 101 7.08 9.83 15.26
CA TYR A 101 6.84 8.59 14.52
C TYR A 101 8.08 8.12 13.73
N PRO A 102 9.30 8.14 14.33
CA PRO A 102 10.51 7.77 13.60
C PRO A 102 10.42 6.33 13.10
N GLY A 103 10.77 6.12 11.85
CA GLY A 103 10.74 4.81 11.22
C GLY A 103 9.34 4.27 10.89
N CYS A 104 8.28 4.92 11.38
CA CYS A 104 6.92 4.44 11.21
C CYS A 104 6.36 4.67 9.80
N PHE A 105 5.34 3.90 9.45
CA PHE A 105 4.43 4.15 8.35
C PHE A 105 3.14 4.76 8.92
N SER A 106 2.54 5.73 8.25
CA SER A 106 1.30 6.33 8.75
C SER A 106 0.29 6.55 7.65
N PHE A 107 -0.95 6.15 7.90
CA PHE A 107 -2.10 6.58 7.11
C PHE A 107 -2.71 7.83 7.72
N TYR A 108 -3.41 8.62 6.89
CA TYR A 108 -4.09 9.83 7.31
C TYR A 108 -5.55 9.80 6.90
N ALA A 109 -6.43 10.11 7.84
CA ALA A 109 -7.85 10.25 7.63
C ALA A 109 -8.36 11.57 8.22
N ILE A 110 -9.48 12.07 7.71
CA ILE A 110 -10.19 13.20 8.29
C ILE A 110 -11.30 12.64 9.17
N ASN A 111 -11.35 13.07 10.43
CA ASN A 111 -12.42 12.66 11.35
C ASN A 111 -13.69 13.52 11.12
N GLY A 112 -14.75 13.20 11.87
CA GLY A 112 -16.03 13.91 11.77
C GLY A 112 -16.01 15.40 12.18
N LEU A 113 -14.91 15.87 12.78
CA LEU A 113 -14.67 17.28 13.15
C LEU A 113 -13.81 18.03 12.12
N GLY A 114 -13.36 17.36 11.05
CA GLY A 114 -12.47 17.93 10.04
C GLY A 114 -10.99 17.89 10.42
N GLU A 115 -10.60 17.19 11.48
CA GLU A 115 -9.21 17.06 11.89
C GLU A 115 -8.50 15.97 11.08
N ILE A 116 -7.24 16.23 10.70
CA ILE A 116 -6.36 15.22 10.09
C ILE A 116 -5.78 14.34 11.20
N VAL A 117 -6.18 13.07 11.21
CA VAL A 117 -5.78 12.09 12.21
C VAL A 117 -4.81 11.08 11.60
N PRO A 118 -3.57 10.95 12.13
CA PRO A 118 -2.66 9.91 11.71
C PRO A 118 -3.02 8.55 12.34
N HIS A 119 -3.01 7.52 11.52
CA HIS A 119 -3.06 6.12 11.95
C HIS A 119 -1.67 5.52 11.78
N VAL A 120 -0.91 5.48 12.85
CA VAL A 120 0.50 5.09 12.84
C VAL A 120 0.63 3.58 12.89
N ILE A 121 1.43 3.04 11.99
CA ILE A 121 1.84 1.64 11.95
C ILE A 121 3.30 1.59 12.43
N GLU A 122 3.51 1.05 13.58
CA GLU A 122 4.82 0.83 14.20
C GLU A 122 5.45 -0.46 13.64
N ALA A 123 5.79 -0.41 12.35
CA ALA A 123 6.39 -1.54 11.66
C ALA A 123 7.85 -1.72 12.10
N ASP A 124 8.10 -2.69 12.95
CA ASP A 124 9.42 -3.14 13.38
C ASP A 124 9.87 -4.39 12.58
N LYS A 125 10.95 -5.04 13.02
CA LYS A 125 11.46 -6.27 12.39
C LYS A 125 10.45 -7.42 12.34
N GLY A 126 9.47 -7.46 13.22
CA GLY A 126 8.39 -8.44 13.19
C GLY A 126 7.44 -8.26 12.00
N TRP A 127 7.51 -7.13 11.32
CA TRP A 127 6.76 -6.87 10.09
C TRP A 127 7.49 -7.33 8.82
N GLU A 128 8.71 -7.79 8.89
CA GLU A 128 9.38 -8.38 7.72
C GLU A 128 8.56 -9.55 7.18
N GLN A 129 8.36 -9.59 5.86
CA GLN A 129 7.48 -10.50 5.11
C GLN A 129 5.97 -10.23 5.28
N VAL A 130 5.57 -9.22 6.04
CA VAL A 130 4.17 -8.80 6.10
C VAL A 130 3.82 -7.98 4.86
N ILE A 131 2.61 -8.19 4.35
CA ILE A 131 2.01 -7.38 3.29
C ILE A 131 0.84 -6.58 3.86
N MET A 132 0.80 -5.28 3.54
CA MET A 132 -0.38 -4.43 3.71
C MET A 132 -1.00 -4.15 2.35
N LEU A 133 -2.33 -4.29 2.25
CA LEU A 133 -3.11 -3.88 1.09
C LEU A 133 -4.14 -2.85 1.55
N PHE A 134 -4.26 -1.75 0.80
CA PHE A 134 -5.13 -0.63 1.13
C PHE A 134 -5.65 0.08 -0.13
N PRO A 135 -6.75 0.85 -0.03
CA PRO A 135 -7.22 1.66 -1.15
C PRO A 135 -6.16 2.65 -1.61
N SER A 136 -5.90 2.71 -2.92
CA SER A 136 -4.84 3.56 -3.48
C SER A 136 -4.99 5.04 -3.18
N ILE A 137 -6.22 5.52 -2.99
CA ILE A 137 -6.52 6.92 -2.64
C ILE A 137 -6.18 7.28 -1.18
N THR A 138 -5.87 6.28 -0.34
CA THR A 138 -5.57 6.54 1.08
C THR A 138 -4.24 7.27 1.20
N HIS A 139 -4.28 8.48 1.75
CA HIS A 139 -3.09 9.27 2.00
C HIS A 139 -2.22 8.61 3.04
N HIS A 140 -0.93 8.50 2.76
CA HIS A 140 0.04 7.88 3.63
C HIS A 140 1.42 8.52 3.52
N GLN A 141 2.24 8.28 4.52
CA GLN A 141 3.58 8.83 4.66
C GLN A 141 4.50 7.78 5.27
N VAL A 142 5.77 7.83 4.91
CA VAL A 142 6.81 6.99 5.52
C VAL A 142 7.81 7.89 6.20
N TYR A 143 7.89 7.79 7.54
CA TYR A 143 8.81 8.60 8.34
C TYR A 143 10.24 8.11 8.23
N PRO A 144 11.22 9.03 8.33
CA PRO A 144 12.63 8.67 8.34
C PRO A 144 13.00 7.88 9.59
N PHE A 145 13.99 7.01 9.46
CA PHE A 145 14.66 6.37 10.58
C PHE A 145 16.09 6.95 10.73
N TYR A 146 16.75 6.71 11.87
CA TYR A 146 17.98 7.42 12.25
C TYR A 146 19.09 6.54 12.80
N THR A 147 18.79 5.30 13.25
CA THR A 147 19.70 4.50 14.07
C THR A 147 20.43 3.40 13.30
N SER A 148 20.19 3.26 12.00
CA SER A 148 20.86 2.26 11.17
C SER A 148 21.45 2.89 9.92
N ASP A 149 22.59 2.35 9.47
CA ASP A 149 23.23 2.71 8.18
C ASP A 149 22.79 1.80 7.02
N ASP A 150 22.03 0.77 7.32
CA ASP A 150 21.52 -0.19 6.35
C ASP A 150 20.21 0.29 5.71
N TYR A 151 19.80 -0.33 4.60
CA TYR A 151 18.58 0.03 3.88
C TYR A 151 17.33 -0.56 4.50
N ARG A 152 16.28 0.26 4.65
CA ARG A 152 14.90 -0.25 4.69
C ARG A 152 14.49 -0.59 3.26
N ILE A 153 14.00 -1.82 3.04
CA ILE A 153 13.61 -2.31 1.73
C ILE A 153 12.14 -2.70 1.75
N THR A 154 11.37 -2.16 0.81
CA THR A 154 9.97 -2.54 0.60
C THR A 154 9.70 -2.80 -0.88
N ILE A 155 8.76 -3.71 -1.15
CA ILE A 155 8.18 -3.88 -2.48
C ILE A 155 6.79 -3.27 -2.44
N SER A 156 6.50 -2.38 -3.38
CA SER A 156 5.21 -1.69 -3.45
C SER A 156 4.62 -1.82 -4.86
N GLY A 157 3.33 -1.60 -4.98
CA GLY A 157 2.69 -1.61 -6.29
C GLY A 157 1.23 -1.21 -6.23
N ASN A 158 0.63 -1.08 -7.43
CA ASN A 158 -0.74 -0.65 -7.61
C ASN A 158 -1.51 -1.64 -8.48
N MET A 159 -2.74 -1.91 -8.07
CA MET A 159 -3.70 -2.73 -8.79
C MET A 159 -4.80 -1.86 -9.40
N TYR A 160 -5.17 -2.17 -10.62
CA TYR A 160 -6.16 -1.43 -11.40
C TYR A 160 -7.29 -2.35 -11.85
N LEU A 161 -8.49 -1.80 -12.00
CA LEU A 161 -9.58 -2.45 -12.66
C LEU A 161 -9.41 -2.36 -14.18
N ASN A 162 -9.40 -3.50 -14.84
CA ASN A 162 -9.43 -3.60 -16.29
C ASN A 162 -10.82 -4.03 -16.76
N PRO A 163 -11.44 -3.33 -17.70
CA PRO A 163 -12.66 -3.80 -18.30
C PRO A 163 -12.40 -5.14 -19.02
N VAL A 164 -13.26 -6.12 -18.78
CA VAL A 164 -13.28 -7.37 -19.49
C VAL A 164 -14.34 -7.25 -20.61
N THR A 165 -13.87 -7.10 -21.84
CA THR A 165 -14.76 -7.18 -23.01
C THR A 165 -15.34 -8.59 -23.09
N LYS A 166 -16.67 -8.72 -22.95
CA LYS A 166 -17.32 -10.00 -23.30
C LYS A 166 -17.00 -10.30 -24.76
N PRO A 167 -16.59 -11.54 -25.09
CA PRO A 167 -16.49 -11.91 -26.49
C PRO A 167 -17.85 -11.61 -27.15
N SER A 168 -17.83 -10.85 -28.24
CA SER A 168 -19.02 -10.66 -29.04
C SER A 168 -19.49 -12.04 -29.52
N VAL A 169 -20.59 -12.51 -28.96
CA VAL A 169 -21.26 -13.72 -29.54
C VAL A 169 -21.89 -13.26 -30.83
N SER A 170 -21.23 -13.53 -31.96
CA SER A 170 -21.85 -13.37 -33.24
C SER A 170 -22.83 -14.53 -33.41
N TYR A 171 -24.10 -14.23 -33.35
CA TYR A 171 -25.14 -15.16 -33.82
C TYR A 171 -25.10 -15.10 -35.35
N TYR A 172 -24.60 -16.16 -35.99
CA TYR A 172 -24.86 -16.47 -37.36
C TYR A 172 -26.10 -17.36 -37.47
#